data_fb9524ea5e58610c5c20cf8fce6b3d5e
#
_entry.id   fb9524ea5e58610c5c20cf8fce6b3d5e
#
_cell.length_a   1.000
_cell.length_b   1.000
_cell.length_c   1.000
_cell.angle_alpha   90.00
_cell.angle_beta   90.00
_cell.angle_gamma   90.00
#
_symmetry.space_group_name_H-M   'P 1'
#
loop_
_entity.id
_entity.type
_entity.pdbx_description
1 polymer ?
#
loop_
_entity_poly.entity_id
_entity_poly.type
_entity_poly.pdbx_seq_one_letter_code
_entity_poly.pdbx_strand_id
1 'polypeptide(L)'
;MPRSAPVFDIQSLAVHDGEGLRTLVFLQGCPLRCSWCSNPEGQAAGPQMRWHAAKCSGCLACRDACTRGAVMAEVRDGRTVPAIDRRLCEACRERACLERCPTGALALSGRAMTAEALFKILRQDIRLYWNTGGGVTFGGGEPLLHPDFVADIAGRLRAYGVGTVVETCGEWDWEAAAPALEAAERIYFDLKTLGPEKHRRFTGRPNETILANLKRLAETRPGKMIISLPVIPGLSDTLEHAREIGALLAGWGLRRARLLPYHRLGIGKYETLGRAYPHRSGDRDVPPALVVAMQDALISAGLTVTVDG
;
A
#
# COMPACT_ATOMS: atom_id res chain seq x y z
N MET A 1 9.38 24.81 -6.07
CA MET A 1 8.08 24.34 -6.60
C MET A 1 7.29 23.73 -5.46
N PRO A 2 5.95 23.78 -5.45
CA PRO A 2 5.16 23.14 -4.39
C PRO A 2 5.42 21.64 -4.41
N ARG A 3 5.65 21.05 -3.22
CA ARG A 3 5.84 19.61 -3.07
C ARG A 3 4.55 18.89 -3.48
N SER A 4 4.64 17.95 -4.40
CA SER A 4 3.49 17.18 -4.89
C SER A 4 3.84 15.70 -5.02
N ALA A 5 2.84 14.83 -4.80
CA ALA A 5 2.95 13.40 -5.01
C ALA A 5 1.69 12.84 -5.65
N PRO A 6 1.76 11.71 -6.36
CA PRO A 6 0.59 11.02 -6.87
C PRO A 6 -0.13 10.29 -5.74
N VAL A 7 -1.36 10.70 -5.45
CA VAL A 7 -2.25 10.07 -4.45
C VAL A 7 -3.34 9.33 -5.19
N PHE A 8 -3.54 8.04 -4.90
CA PHE A 8 -4.58 7.26 -5.57
C PHE A 8 -5.83 7.03 -4.72
N ASP A 9 -5.71 7.11 -3.39
CA ASP A 9 -6.86 7.03 -2.51
C ASP A 9 -6.62 7.78 -1.20
N ILE A 10 -7.70 8.22 -0.54
CA ILE A 10 -7.71 8.82 0.79
C ILE A 10 -8.90 8.21 1.51
N GLN A 11 -8.66 7.45 2.58
CA GLN A 11 -9.68 6.76 3.35
C GLN A 11 -9.70 7.28 4.78
N SER A 12 -10.78 7.97 5.14
CA SER A 12 -11.01 8.43 6.51
C SER A 12 -11.61 7.32 7.37
N LEU A 13 -11.50 7.45 8.70
CA LEU A 13 -12.09 6.56 9.69
C LEU A 13 -11.51 5.13 9.72
N ALA A 14 -10.27 4.94 9.30
CA ALA A 14 -9.59 3.66 9.42
C ALA A 14 -9.26 3.34 10.89
N VAL A 15 -9.45 2.07 11.28
CA VAL A 15 -9.27 1.58 12.66
C VAL A 15 -8.17 0.52 12.79
N HIS A 16 -7.58 0.05 11.67
CA HIS A 16 -6.59 -1.03 11.64
C HIS A 16 -5.16 -0.58 11.29
N ASP A 17 -4.96 0.72 11.02
CA ASP A 17 -3.71 1.24 10.48
C ASP A 17 -2.97 2.15 11.47
N GLY A 18 -3.11 1.85 12.75
CA GLY A 18 -2.50 2.54 13.88
C GLY A 18 -3.48 2.79 15.02
N GLU A 19 -3.01 3.46 16.05
CA GLU A 19 -3.82 3.81 17.23
C GLU A 19 -4.88 4.86 16.87
N GLY A 20 -6.07 4.75 17.43
CA GLY A 20 -7.20 5.66 17.23
C GLY A 20 -7.80 5.62 15.83
N LEU A 21 -8.64 6.60 15.51
CA LEU A 21 -9.19 6.76 14.15
C LEU A 21 -8.21 7.52 13.28
N ARG A 22 -7.94 6.97 12.10
CA ARG A 22 -6.92 7.52 11.19
C ARG A 22 -7.46 7.83 9.80
N THR A 23 -6.80 8.73 9.11
CA THR A 23 -6.97 8.89 7.67
C THR A 23 -5.77 8.26 6.96
N LEU A 24 -6.05 7.26 6.10
CA LEU A 24 -5.04 6.64 5.25
C LEU A 24 -4.87 7.44 3.97
N VAL A 25 -3.62 7.76 3.64
CA VAL A 25 -3.24 8.40 2.39
C VAL A 25 -2.43 7.41 1.57
N PHE A 26 -2.98 6.97 0.45
CA PHE A 26 -2.36 5.98 -0.43
C PHE A 26 -1.60 6.65 -1.57
N LEU A 27 -0.26 6.58 -1.51
CA LEU A 27 0.64 7.13 -2.52
C LEU A 27 0.93 6.11 -3.63
N GLN A 28 1.11 6.58 -4.86
CA GLN A 28 1.51 5.74 -6.00
C GLN A 28 3.02 5.65 -6.14
N GLY A 29 3.45 4.57 -6.76
CA GLY A 29 4.83 4.17 -6.91
C GLY A 29 5.20 3.14 -5.84
N CYS A 30 5.65 1.98 -6.27
CA CYS A 30 6.22 0.97 -5.40
C CYS A 30 7.35 0.27 -6.16
N PRO A 31 8.52 0.05 -5.55
CA PRO A 31 9.59 -0.68 -6.18
C PRO A 31 9.31 -2.18 -6.24
N LEU A 32 8.42 -2.68 -5.38
CA LEU A 32 8.04 -4.09 -5.29
C LEU A 32 6.82 -4.42 -6.18
N ARG A 33 6.69 -5.72 -6.50
CA ARG A 33 5.60 -6.32 -7.27
C ARG A 33 5.08 -7.56 -6.53
N CYS A 34 4.76 -7.37 -5.24
CA CYS A 34 4.27 -8.46 -4.38
C CYS A 34 3.11 -9.18 -5.06
N SER A 35 3.18 -10.51 -5.17
CA SER A 35 2.15 -11.31 -5.85
C SER A 35 0.79 -11.24 -5.15
N TRP A 36 0.76 -10.98 -3.86
CA TRP A 36 -0.45 -10.81 -3.03
C TRP A 36 -0.86 -9.35 -2.77
N CYS A 37 -0.31 -8.39 -3.52
CA CYS A 37 -0.51 -6.98 -3.24
C CYS A 37 -2.00 -6.61 -3.16
N SER A 38 -2.42 -6.01 -2.05
CA SER A 38 -3.80 -5.55 -1.85
C SER A 38 -4.10 -4.21 -2.54
N ASN A 39 -3.04 -3.49 -2.97
CA ASN A 39 -3.13 -2.16 -3.56
C ASN A 39 -2.37 -2.09 -4.90
N PRO A 40 -2.78 -2.89 -5.93
CA PRO A 40 -2.08 -2.94 -7.22
C PRO A 40 -2.06 -1.58 -7.95
N GLU A 41 -2.99 -0.67 -7.63
CA GLU A 41 -3.02 0.72 -8.12
C GLU A 41 -1.79 1.51 -7.67
N GLY A 42 -1.25 1.19 -6.49
CA GLY A 42 -0.06 1.81 -5.93
C GLY A 42 1.24 1.36 -6.58
N GLN A 43 1.25 0.28 -7.37
CA GLN A 43 2.47 -0.24 -7.96
C GLN A 43 3.04 0.63 -9.08
N ALA A 44 2.21 1.27 -9.88
CA ALA A 44 2.67 2.16 -10.94
C ALA A 44 3.03 3.54 -10.38
N ALA A 45 4.00 4.21 -11.00
CA ALA A 45 4.44 5.54 -10.60
C ALA A 45 3.45 6.66 -10.97
N GLY A 46 2.47 6.37 -11.80
CA GLY A 46 1.51 7.36 -12.29
C GLY A 46 0.10 6.82 -12.43
N PRO A 47 -0.83 7.70 -12.81
CA PRO A 47 -2.24 7.39 -12.89
C PRO A 47 -2.54 6.24 -13.87
N GLN A 48 -3.42 5.32 -13.48
CA GLN A 48 -3.81 4.17 -14.28
C GLN A 48 -5.31 4.18 -14.60
N MET A 49 -5.66 3.74 -15.81
CA MET A 49 -7.05 3.56 -16.21
C MET A 49 -7.65 2.34 -15.50
N ARG A 50 -8.76 2.56 -14.80
CA ARG A 50 -9.59 1.51 -14.20
C ARG A 50 -10.89 1.39 -14.96
N TRP A 51 -11.38 0.18 -15.11
CA TRP A 51 -12.68 -0.11 -15.65
C TRP A 51 -13.50 -0.98 -14.70
N HIS A 52 -14.66 -0.47 -14.29
CA HIS A 52 -15.58 -1.15 -13.39
C HIS A 52 -16.69 -1.83 -14.20
N ALA A 53 -16.56 -3.13 -14.43
CA ALA A 53 -17.49 -3.90 -15.25
C ALA A 53 -18.94 -3.79 -14.76
N ALA A 54 -19.15 -3.83 -13.43
CA ALA A 54 -20.49 -3.73 -12.82
C ALA A 54 -21.19 -2.38 -13.07
N LYS A 55 -20.43 -1.31 -13.34
CA LYS A 55 -20.99 0.02 -13.68
C LYS A 55 -21.16 0.23 -15.18
N CYS A 56 -20.59 -0.65 -16.02
CA CYS A 56 -20.56 -0.45 -17.46
C CYS A 56 -21.93 -0.77 -18.10
N SER A 57 -22.52 0.18 -18.81
CA SER A 57 -23.76 -0.02 -19.58
C SER A 57 -23.54 -0.64 -20.97
N GLY A 58 -22.28 -0.76 -21.43
CA GLY A 58 -21.97 -1.27 -22.78
C GLY A 58 -22.17 -0.26 -23.91
N CYS A 59 -22.37 1.02 -23.61
CA CYS A 59 -22.70 2.05 -24.60
C CYS A 59 -21.57 2.41 -25.56
N LEU A 60 -20.34 2.01 -25.30
CA LEU A 60 -19.12 2.27 -26.08
C LEU A 60 -18.79 3.75 -26.35
N ALA A 61 -19.43 4.71 -25.68
CA ALA A 61 -19.11 6.13 -25.82
C ALA A 61 -17.61 6.43 -25.50
N CYS A 62 -16.98 5.61 -24.68
CA CYS A 62 -15.54 5.67 -24.41
C CYS A 62 -14.66 5.28 -25.59
N ARG A 63 -15.12 4.37 -26.46
CA ARG A 63 -14.43 3.98 -27.70
C ARG A 63 -14.47 5.15 -28.69
N ASP A 64 -15.66 5.74 -28.88
CA ASP A 64 -15.87 6.80 -29.84
C ASP A 64 -15.13 8.10 -29.45
N ALA A 65 -14.90 8.30 -28.15
CA ALA A 65 -14.11 9.42 -27.61
C ALA A 65 -12.60 9.14 -27.52
N CYS A 66 -12.15 7.93 -27.84
CA CYS A 66 -10.73 7.54 -27.66
C CYS A 66 -9.85 8.01 -28.82
N THR A 67 -9.17 9.15 -28.68
CA THR A 67 -8.27 9.71 -29.68
C THR A 67 -7.03 8.84 -29.96
N ARG A 68 -6.72 7.88 -29.07
CA ARG A 68 -5.55 6.99 -29.17
C ARG A 68 -5.88 5.61 -29.77
N GLY A 69 -7.14 5.32 -30.06
CA GLY A 69 -7.56 3.99 -30.50
C GLY A 69 -7.35 2.87 -29.46
N ALA A 70 -7.18 3.24 -28.18
CA ALA A 70 -6.89 2.31 -27.10
C ALA A 70 -8.11 1.52 -26.63
N VAL A 71 -9.33 1.93 -27.03
CA VAL A 71 -10.57 1.30 -26.60
C VAL A 71 -11.24 0.64 -27.80
N MET A 72 -11.36 -0.66 -27.76
CA MET A 72 -12.07 -1.49 -28.75
C MET A 72 -13.35 -2.04 -28.17
N ALA A 73 -14.26 -2.53 -29.01
CA ALA A 73 -15.42 -3.29 -28.57
C ALA A 73 -15.08 -4.79 -28.50
N GLU A 74 -15.47 -5.45 -27.44
CA GLU A 74 -15.45 -6.92 -27.34
C GLU A 74 -16.79 -7.43 -26.81
N VAL A 75 -17.10 -8.71 -27.09
CA VAL A 75 -18.25 -9.39 -26.49
C VAL A 75 -17.74 -10.24 -25.32
N ARG A 76 -18.27 -9.97 -24.12
CA ARG A 76 -17.96 -10.72 -22.90
C ARG A 76 -19.29 -11.08 -22.22
N ASP A 77 -19.52 -12.36 -21.99
CA ASP A 77 -20.74 -12.89 -21.37
C ASP A 77 -22.03 -12.38 -22.07
N GLY A 78 -22.02 -12.35 -23.43
CA GLY A 78 -23.14 -11.90 -24.24
C GLY A 78 -23.40 -10.38 -24.25
N ARG A 79 -22.54 -9.59 -23.61
CA ARG A 79 -22.64 -8.12 -23.58
C ARG A 79 -21.47 -7.47 -24.33
N THR A 80 -21.76 -6.43 -25.07
CA THR A 80 -20.68 -5.61 -25.68
C THR A 80 -20.07 -4.71 -24.61
N VAL A 81 -18.75 -4.78 -24.42
CA VAL A 81 -18.01 -4.03 -23.41
C VAL A 81 -16.72 -3.46 -24.00
N PRO A 82 -16.09 -2.46 -23.40
CA PRO A 82 -14.81 -1.93 -23.86
C PRO A 82 -13.66 -2.88 -23.51
N ALA A 83 -12.85 -3.27 -24.50
CA ALA A 83 -11.53 -3.82 -24.33
C ALA A 83 -10.51 -2.67 -24.36
N ILE A 84 -9.66 -2.54 -23.35
CA ILE A 84 -8.78 -1.39 -23.19
C ILE A 84 -7.32 -1.80 -23.27
N ASP A 85 -6.61 -1.35 -24.32
CA ASP A 85 -5.14 -1.43 -24.35
C ASP A 85 -4.54 -0.34 -23.46
N ARG A 86 -4.15 -0.75 -22.26
CA ARG A 86 -3.65 0.17 -21.24
C ARG A 86 -2.29 0.76 -21.56
N ARG A 87 -1.47 0.10 -22.43
CA ARG A 87 -0.18 0.65 -22.87
C ARG A 87 -0.38 1.90 -23.70
N LEU A 88 -1.42 1.92 -24.54
CA LEU A 88 -1.78 3.12 -25.31
C LEU A 88 -2.38 4.21 -24.40
N CYS A 89 -3.06 3.81 -23.31
CA CYS A 89 -3.63 4.74 -22.31
C CYS A 89 -2.54 5.44 -21.47
N GLU A 90 -1.41 4.80 -21.17
CA GLU A 90 -0.34 5.37 -20.33
C GLU A 90 0.19 6.69 -20.88
N ALA A 91 0.34 6.80 -22.19
CA ALA A 91 0.80 8.00 -22.89
C ALA A 91 -0.32 9.03 -23.16
N CYS A 92 -1.59 8.70 -22.84
CA CYS A 92 -2.72 9.58 -23.14
C CYS A 92 -2.86 10.66 -22.05
N ARG A 93 -2.86 11.93 -22.46
CA ARG A 93 -3.09 13.08 -21.55
C ARG A 93 -4.52 13.60 -21.60
N GLU A 94 -5.20 13.47 -22.72
CA GLU A 94 -6.54 14.03 -22.97
C GLU A 94 -7.63 13.32 -22.18
N ARG A 95 -7.62 11.98 -22.20
CA ARG A 95 -8.54 11.11 -21.45
C ARG A 95 -10.02 11.44 -21.61
N ALA A 96 -10.42 11.92 -22.75
CA ALA A 96 -11.81 12.29 -23.08
C ALA A 96 -12.83 11.16 -22.83
N CYS A 97 -12.36 9.89 -22.89
CA CYS A 97 -13.18 8.72 -22.58
C CYS A 97 -13.70 8.70 -21.13
N LEU A 98 -13.03 9.35 -20.17
CA LEU A 98 -13.49 9.44 -18.77
C LEU A 98 -14.72 10.35 -18.68
N GLU A 99 -14.66 11.53 -19.33
CA GLU A 99 -15.73 12.52 -19.31
C GLU A 99 -16.96 12.01 -20.07
N ARG A 100 -16.76 11.20 -21.10
CA ARG A 100 -17.80 10.61 -21.93
C ARG A 100 -18.46 9.36 -21.33
N CYS A 101 -17.92 8.82 -20.23
CA CYS A 101 -18.51 7.64 -19.59
C CYS A 101 -19.69 8.05 -18.69
N PRO A 102 -20.96 7.81 -19.09
CA PRO A 102 -22.12 8.33 -18.38
C PRO A 102 -22.34 7.66 -17.02
N THR A 103 -21.80 6.46 -16.84
CA THR A 103 -21.96 5.68 -15.61
C THR A 103 -20.76 5.78 -14.67
N GLY A 104 -19.68 6.46 -15.07
CA GLY A 104 -18.42 6.47 -14.33
C GLY A 104 -17.75 5.09 -14.24
N ALA A 105 -18.06 4.18 -15.17
CA ALA A 105 -17.42 2.86 -15.23
C ALA A 105 -15.93 2.96 -15.53
N LEU A 106 -15.50 3.98 -16.29
CA LEU A 106 -14.10 4.35 -16.44
C LEU A 106 -13.71 5.36 -15.37
N ALA A 107 -12.61 5.10 -14.71
CA ALA A 107 -12.05 5.97 -13.69
C ALA A 107 -10.51 5.99 -13.79
N LEU A 108 -9.90 7.03 -13.26
CA LEU A 108 -8.47 7.11 -13.12
C LEU A 108 -8.08 6.79 -11.67
N SER A 109 -7.14 5.86 -11.50
CA SER A 109 -6.51 5.66 -10.21
C SER A 109 -5.29 6.59 -10.12
N GLY A 110 -5.32 7.48 -9.14
CA GLY A 110 -4.22 8.41 -8.87
C GLY A 110 -4.33 9.76 -9.59
N ARG A 111 -3.95 10.77 -8.84
CA ARG A 111 -3.82 12.15 -9.32
C ARG A 111 -2.68 12.84 -8.58
N ALA A 112 -1.98 13.75 -9.23
CA ALA A 112 -1.02 14.61 -8.56
C ALA A 112 -1.75 15.50 -7.54
N MET A 113 -1.29 15.51 -6.29
CA MET A 113 -1.78 16.39 -5.24
C MET A 113 -0.61 17.17 -4.64
N THR A 114 -0.81 18.46 -4.43
CA THR A 114 0.15 19.27 -3.65
C THR A 114 -0.02 18.98 -2.16
N ALA A 115 1.05 19.14 -1.38
CA ALA A 115 1.00 18.99 0.08
C ALA A 115 -0.06 19.93 0.71
N GLU A 116 -0.22 21.13 0.17
CA GLU A 116 -1.25 22.08 0.62
C GLU A 116 -2.66 21.56 0.36
N ALA A 117 -2.92 21.00 -0.82
CA ALA A 117 -4.23 20.45 -1.16
C ALA A 117 -4.59 19.24 -0.28
N LEU A 118 -3.62 18.35 -0.04
CA LEU A 118 -3.85 17.20 0.85
C LEU A 118 -4.05 17.67 2.29
N PHE A 119 -3.23 18.59 2.78
CA PHE A 119 -3.37 19.11 4.14
C PHE A 119 -4.75 19.76 4.39
N LYS A 120 -5.32 20.47 3.40
CA LYS A 120 -6.70 21.02 3.50
C LYS A 120 -7.75 19.94 3.73
N ILE A 121 -7.56 18.74 3.18
CA ILE A 121 -8.46 17.60 3.41
C ILE A 121 -8.24 17.07 4.83
N LEU A 122 -7.00 16.73 5.18
CA LEU A 122 -6.66 16.10 6.45
C LEU A 122 -7.01 16.94 7.68
N ARG A 123 -6.87 18.27 7.58
CA ARG A 123 -7.18 19.17 8.68
C ARG A 123 -8.66 19.21 9.08
N GLN A 124 -9.56 18.72 8.23
CA GLN A 124 -10.98 18.64 8.55
C GLN A 124 -11.25 17.62 9.68
N ASP A 125 -10.40 16.63 9.80
CA ASP A 125 -10.53 15.53 10.76
C ASP A 125 -9.66 15.73 12.03
N ILE A 126 -9.02 16.89 12.22
CA ILE A 126 -8.11 17.14 13.38
C ILE A 126 -8.79 16.88 14.72
N ARG A 127 -10.04 17.31 14.90
CA ARG A 127 -10.80 17.06 16.14
C ARG A 127 -11.03 15.58 16.39
N LEU A 128 -11.24 14.81 15.31
CA LEU A 128 -11.39 13.37 15.39
C LEU A 128 -10.08 12.70 15.84
N TYR A 129 -8.95 13.14 15.30
CA TYR A 129 -7.64 12.63 15.71
C TYR A 129 -7.36 12.91 17.19
N TRP A 130 -7.64 14.14 17.68
CA TRP A 130 -7.47 14.47 19.08
C TRP A 130 -8.33 13.62 20.02
N ASN A 131 -9.60 13.42 19.67
CA ASN A 131 -10.54 12.70 20.52
C ASN A 131 -10.25 11.19 20.62
N THR A 132 -9.52 10.64 19.67
CA THR A 132 -9.27 9.19 19.58
C THR A 132 -7.79 8.81 19.75
N GLY A 133 -6.89 9.78 19.85
CA GLY A 133 -5.45 9.52 19.79
C GLY A 133 -4.98 9.07 18.41
N GLY A 134 -5.78 9.33 17.36
CA GLY A 134 -5.51 8.93 15.99
C GLY A 134 -4.61 9.90 15.23
N GLY A 135 -4.71 9.87 13.89
CA GLY A 135 -3.89 10.73 13.04
C GLY A 135 -3.90 10.33 11.57
N VAL A 136 -2.78 10.44 10.90
CA VAL A 136 -2.65 10.13 9.49
C VAL A 136 -1.65 9.01 9.26
N THR A 137 -2.00 8.06 8.39
CA THR A 137 -1.11 6.97 7.96
C THR A 137 -0.83 7.11 6.47
N PHE A 138 0.45 7.17 6.11
CA PHE A 138 0.92 7.16 4.73
C PHE A 138 1.28 5.74 4.33
N GLY A 139 0.66 5.23 3.28
CA GLY A 139 0.87 3.90 2.75
C GLY A 139 0.55 3.82 1.26
N GLY A 140 0.05 2.68 0.80
CA GLY A 140 -0.41 2.45 -0.57
C GLY A 140 0.59 1.70 -1.43
N GLY A 141 1.42 2.41 -2.22
CA GLY A 141 2.65 1.91 -2.81
C GLY A 141 3.79 1.97 -1.78
N GLU A 142 4.84 2.71 -2.07
CA GLU A 142 5.90 3.02 -1.11
C GLU A 142 5.92 4.54 -0.87
N PRO A 143 5.46 5.02 0.29
CA PRO A 143 5.38 6.45 0.56
C PRO A 143 6.75 7.13 0.63
N LEU A 144 7.81 6.39 0.96
CA LEU A 144 9.17 6.92 1.03
C LEU A 144 9.84 7.07 -0.35
N LEU A 145 9.13 6.82 -1.46
CA LEU A 145 9.49 7.36 -2.78
C LEU A 145 9.13 8.84 -2.94
N HIS A 146 8.34 9.39 -2.01
CA HIS A 146 7.92 10.80 -1.97
C HIS A 146 8.24 11.44 -0.61
N PRO A 147 9.49 11.34 -0.13
CA PRO A 147 9.83 11.64 1.27
C PRO A 147 9.59 13.09 1.64
N ASP A 148 9.91 14.05 0.76
CA ASP A 148 9.70 15.47 1.00
C ASP A 148 8.21 15.83 1.14
N PHE A 149 7.35 15.16 0.38
CA PHE A 149 5.90 15.34 0.47
C PHE A 149 5.37 14.82 1.81
N VAL A 150 5.79 13.62 2.21
CA VAL A 150 5.41 13.00 3.49
C VAL A 150 5.92 13.86 4.66
N ALA A 151 7.18 14.30 4.63
CA ALA A 151 7.79 15.12 5.67
C ALA A 151 7.08 16.48 5.84
N ASP A 152 6.70 17.14 4.73
CA ASP A 152 5.97 18.42 4.77
C ASP A 152 4.63 18.26 5.48
N ILE A 153 3.84 17.26 5.09
CA ILE A 153 2.51 17.02 5.69
C ILE A 153 2.64 16.59 7.15
N ALA A 154 3.58 15.68 7.46
CA ALA A 154 3.84 15.26 8.83
C ALA A 154 4.24 16.44 9.74
N GLY A 155 5.08 17.34 9.23
CA GLY A 155 5.46 18.57 9.94
C GLY A 155 4.28 19.49 10.23
N ARG A 156 3.40 19.69 9.23
CA ARG A 156 2.17 20.49 9.39
C ARG A 156 1.22 19.86 10.41
N LEU A 157 0.97 18.54 10.33
CA LEU A 157 0.11 17.83 11.27
C LEU A 157 0.65 17.87 12.69
N ARG A 158 1.95 17.71 12.87
CA ARG A 158 2.62 17.81 14.17
C ARG A 158 2.43 19.19 14.82
N ALA A 159 2.36 20.27 14.05
CA ALA A 159 2.06 21.61 14.58
C ALA A 159 0.64 21.70 15.19
N TYR A 160 -0.26 20.76 14.84
CA TYR A 160 -1.57 20.61 15.45
C TYR A 160 -1.63 19.47 16.51
N GLY A 161 -0.48 18.91 16.90
CA GLY A 161 -0.43 17.78 17.85
C GLY A 161 -0.97 16.47 17.27
N VAL A 162 -0.99 16.32 15.94
CA VAL A 162 -1.47 15.12 15.26
C VAL A 162 -0.29 14.26 14.80
N GLY A 163 -0.29 12.98 15.25
CA GLY A 163 0.74 12.01 14.93
C GLY A 163 0.59 11.43 13.51
N THR A 164 1.72 11.02 12.93
CA THR A 164 1.75 10.36 11.62
C THR A 164 2.42 9.01 11.68
N VAL A 165 1.90 8.06 10.91
CA VAL A 165 2.47 6.73 10.68
C VAL A 165 2.92 6.64 9.23
N VAL A 166 4.05 5.99 9.00
CA VAL A 166 4.52 5.61 7.66
C VAL A 166 4.56 4.09 7.57
N GLU A 167 3.80 3.51 6.63
CA GLU A 167 3.87 2.10 6.28
C GLU A 167 4.82 1.92 5.10
N THR A 168 5.88 1.16 5.29
CA THR A 168 6.95 1.04 4.30
C THR A 168 7.39 -0.39 4.05
N CYS A 169 7.74 -0.69 2.80
CA CYS A 169 8.36 -1.96 2.43
C CYS A 169 9.89 -1.99 2.62
N GLY A 170 10.51 -0.87 2.97
CA GLY A 170 11.94 -0.79 3.25
C GLY A 170 12.87 -0.65 2.03
N GLU A 171 12.34 -0.65 0.81
CA GLU A 171 13.12 -0.54 -0.44
C GLU A 171 13.19 0.92 -0.92
N TRP A 172 14.08 1.70 -0.34
CA TRP A 172 14.28 3.12 -0.63
C TRP A 172 15.71 3.55 -0.28
N ASP A 173 16.11 4.73 -0.78
CA ASP A 173 17.37 5.37 -0.44
C ASP A 173 17.29 6.01 0.96
N TRP A 174 18.27 5.71 1.81
CA TRP A 174 18.28 6.14 3.21
C TRP A 174 18.31 7.65 3.38
N GLU A 175 19.20 8.33 2.67
CA GLU A 175 19.41 9.76 2.86
C GLU A 175 18.19 10.55 2.36
N ALA A 176 17.59 10.09 1.25
CA ALA A 176 16.36 10.68 0.74
C ALA A 176 15.19 10.49 1.71
N ALA A 177 15.05 9.31 2.33
CA ALA A 177 13.94 8.99 3.22
C ALA A 177 14.06 9.61 4.62
N ALA A 178 15.27 9.98 5.05
CA ALA A 178 15.56 10.43 6.41
C ALA A 178 14.61 11.55 6.93
N PRO A 179 14.26 12.60 6.17
CA PRO A 179 13.34 13.64 6.64
C PRO A 179 11.94 13.12 6.98
N ALA A 180 11.40 12.19 6.18
CA ALA A 180 10.08 11.62 6.42
C ALA A 180 10.08 10.67 7.62
N LEU A 181 11.14 9.85 7.76
CA LEU A 181 11.32 8.95 8.91
C LEU A 181 11.50 9.71 10.22
N GLU A 182 12.15 10.88 10.19
CA GLU A 182 12.28 11.75 11.36
C GLU A 182 10.94 12.38 11.74
N ALA A 183 10.19 12.85 10.75
CA ALA A 183 8.89 13.47 10.95
C ALA A 183 7.81 12.50 11.44
N ALA A 184 7.88 11.22 11.06
CA ALA A 184 6.93 10.20 11.46
C ALA A 184 6.99 9.89 12.96
N GLU A 185 5.83 9.71 13.59
CA GLU A 185 5.71 9.25 14.97
C GLU A 185 5.97 7.75 15.09
N ARG A 186 5.43 6.96 14.16
CA ARG A 186 5.59 5.52 14.07
C ARG A 186 5.98 5.10 12.65
N ILE A 187 6.68 3.99 12.55
CA ILE A 187 7.09 3.36 11.29
C ILE A 187 6.60 1.92 11.34
N TYR A 188 5.66 1.59 10.47
CA TYR A 188 5.22 0.22 10.23
C TYR A 188 6.05 -0.33 9.08
N PHE A 189 6.97 -1.24 9.44
CA PHE A 189 7.93 -1.78 8.49
C PHE A 189 7.54 -3.19 8.08
N ASP A 190 7.28 -3.39 6.80
CA ASP A 190 6.84 -4.67 6.23
C ASP A 190 8.04 -5.60 6.01
N LEU A 191 8.26 -6.54 6.89
CA LEU A 191 9.22 -7.60 6.72
C LEU A 191 8.53 -8.86 6.16
N LYS A 192 8.78 -9.15 4.88
CA LYS A 192 8.02 -10.16 4.14
C LYS A 192 8.65 -11.55 4.22
N THR A 193 9.98 -11.64 4.12
CA THR A 193 10.77 -12.87 4.29
C THR A 193 12.26 -12.53 4.40
N LEU A 194 13.06 -13.40 5.02
CA LEU A 194 14.50 -13.20 5.20
C LEU A 194 15.31 -13.66 3.99
N GLY A 195 14.86 -14.72 3.29
CA GLY A 195 15.58 -15.28 2.16
C GLY A 195 15.52 -14.42 0.90
N PRO A 196 16.65 -13.94 0.33
CA PRO A 196 16.69 -13.00 -0.79
C PRO A 196 16.06 -13.58 -2.07
N GLU A 197 16.32 -14.84 -2.39
CA GLU A 197 15.75 -15.49 -3.57
C GLU A 197 14.23 -15.69 -3.45
N LYS A 198 13.76 -16.08 -2.24
CA LYS A 198 12.36 -16.20 -1.94
C LYS A 198 11.67 -14.83 -2.03
N HIS A 199 12.31 -13.79 -1.49
CA HIS A 199 11.82 -12.41 -1.60
C HIS A 199 11.70 -11.98 -3.06
N ARG A 200 12.77 -12.17 -3.87
CA ARG A 200 12.77 -11.85 -5.31
C ARG A 200 11.66 -12.56 -6.07
N ARG A 201 11.47 -13.85 -5.82
CA ARG A 201 10.43 -14.66 -6.47
C ARG A 201 9.02 -14.11 -6.26
N PHE A 202 8.71 -13.61 -5.08
CA PHE A 202 7.36 -13.19 -4.70
C PHE A 202 7.11 -11.69 -4.80
N THR A 203 8.17 -10.88 -4.78
CA THR A 203 8.07 -9.40 -4.78
C THR A 203 8.74 -8.73 -5.97
N GLY A 204 9.47 -9.51 -6.79
CA GLY A 204 10.21 -9.00 -7.94
C GLY A 204 11.58 -8.41 -7.62
N ARG A 205 11.97 -8.30 -6.33
CA ARG A 205 13.28 -7.80 -5.89
C ARG A 205 13.86 -8.63 -4.75
N PRO A 206 15.19 -8.71 -4.62
CA PRO A 206 15.82 -9.23 -3.41
C PRO A 206 15.59 -8.28 -2.22
N ASN A 207 16.07 -8.62 -1.03
CA ASN A 207 15.76 -7.87 0.20
C ASN A 207 17.01 -7.32 0.93
N GLU A 208 18.15 -7.26 0.29
CA GLU A 208 19.38 -6.78 0.93
C GLU A 208 19.26 -5.32 1.40
N THR A 209 18.74 -4.43 0.53
CA THR A 209 18.47 -3.02 0.88
C THR A 209 17.45 -2.94 2.01
N ILE A 210 16.39 -3.75 1.94
CA ILE A 210 15.31 -3.78 2.95
C ILE A 210 15.86 -4.15 4.32
N LEU A 211 16.68 -5.23 4.40
CA LEU A 211 17.28 -5.68 5.66
C LEU A 211 18.33 -4.69 6.18
N ALA A 212 19.12 -4.07 5.30
CA ALA A 212 20.04 -3.02 5.68
C ALA A 212 19.32 -1.80 6.28
N ASN A 213 18.25 -1.34 5.65
CA ASN A 213 17.42 -0.24 6.14
C ASN A 213 16.73 -0.59 7.45
N LEU A 214 16.19 -1.81 7.58
CA LEU A 214 15.58 -2.29 8.82
C LEU A 214 16.59 -2.30 9.97
N LYS A 215 17.79 -2.82 9.74
CA LYS A 215 18.86 -2.85 10.75
C LYS A 215 19.24 -1.44 11.18
N ARG A 216 19.45 -0.52 10.24
CA ARG A 216 19.77 0.89 10.53
C ARG A 216 18.66 1.59 11.32
N LEU A 217 17.37 1.30 11.01
CA LEU A 217 16.24 1.78 11.79
C LEU A 217 16.22 1.19 13.21
N ALA A 218 16.50 -0.09 13.37
CA ALA A 218 16.60 -0.75 14.67
C ALA A 218 17.67 -0.10 15.57
N GLU A 219 18.81 0.26 14.98
CA GLU A 219 19.90 0.94 15.68
C GLU A 219 19.60 2.40 16.04
N THR A 220 18.89 3.12 15.16
CA THR A 220 18.71 4.58 15.30
C THR A 220 17.35 5.00 15.85
N ARG A 221 16.28 4.22 15.62
CA ARG A 221 14.88 4.56 15.95
C ARG A 221 14.04 3.38 16.47
N PRO A 222 14.56 2.50 17.35
CA PRO A 222 13.82 1.28 17.73
C PRO A 222 12.47 1.59 18.38
N GLY A 223 12.36 2.71 19.08
CA GLY A 223 11.12 3.14 19.76
C GLY A 223 9.98 3.51 18.81
N LYS A 224 10.28 3.87 17.54
CA LYS A 224 9.27 4.19 16.53
C LYS A 224 8.78 2.96 15.76
N MET A 225 9.47 1.82 15.84
CA MET A 225 9.26 0.67 14.97
C MET A 225 8.14 -0.26 15.45
N ILE A 226 7.29 -0.67 14.50
CA ILE A 226 6.41 -1.83 14.59
C ILE A 226 6.61 -2.64 13.31
N ILE A 227 6.93 -3.92 13.46
CA ILE A 227 7.24 -4.77 12.31
C ILE A 227 5.97 -5.47 11.85
N SER A 228 5.54 -5.17 10.62
CA SER A 228 4.40 -5.83 9.99
C SER A 228 4.88 -7.12 9.31
N LEU A 229 4.26 -8.23 9.67
CA LEU A 229 4.59 -9.57 9.19
C LEU A 229 3.39 -10.15 8.43
N PRO A 230 3.35 -9.98 7.10
CA PRO A 230 2.31 -10.60 6.28
C PRO A 230 2.41 -12.13 6.34
N VAL A 231 1.30 -12.80 6.70
CA VAL A 231 1.21 -14.26 6.72
C VAL A 231 0.57 -14.72 5.42
N ILE A 232 1.41 -15.06 4.44
CA ILE A 232 0.97 -15.32 3.05
C ILE A 232 1.14 -16.81 2.72
N PRO A 233 0.08 -17.49 2.24
CA PRO A 233 0.13 -18.91 1.88
C PRO A 233 1.26 -19.24 0.90
N GLY A 234 2.11 -20.21 1.27
CA GLY A 234 3.27 -20.64 0.49
C GLY A 234 4.48 -19.72 0.52
N LEU A 235 4.40 -18.59 1.25
CA LEU A 235 5.55 -17.69 1.43
C LEU A 235 5.99 -17.62 2.89
N SER A 236 5.12 -17.19 3.79
CA SER A 236 5.46 -16.84 5.17
C SER A 236 4.60 -17.58 6.20
N ASP A 237 3.76 -18.51 5.76
CA ASP A 237 2.80 -19.27 6.55
C ASP A 237 3.42 -20.50 7.24
N THR A 238 4.56 -20.33 7.93
CA THR A 238 5.23 -21.43 8.67
C THR A 238 5.74 -20.99 10.03
N LEU A 239 5.75 -21.90 11.00
CA LEU A 239 6.31 -21.65 12.33
C LEU A 239 7.83 -21.40 12.30
N GLU A 240 8.53 -22.07 11.38
CA GLU A 240 9.95 -21.85 11.17
C GLU A 240 10.24 -20.40 10.81
N HIS A 241 9.48 -19.86 9.83
CA HIS A 241 9.58 -18.46 9.43
C HIS A 241 9.33 -17.48 10.59
N ALA A 242 8.30 -17.76 11.42
CA ALA A 242 8.01 -16.93 12.59
C ALA A 242 9.16 -16.95 13.60
N ARG A 243 9.77 -18.14 13.85
CA ARG A 243 10.90 -18.29 14.76
C ARG A 243 12.16 -17.59 14.26
N GLU A 244 12.50 -17.73 12.97
CA GLU A 244 13.63 -17.05 12.35
C GLU A 244 13.52 -15.52 12.46
N ILE A 245 12.34 -14.99 12.11
CA ILE A 245 12.05 -13.55 12.23
C ILE A 245 12.08 -13.11 13.69
N GLY A 246 11.46 -13.86 14.60
CA GLY A 246 11.46 -13.56 16.02
C GLY A 246 12.87 -13.44 16.59
N ALA A 247 13.75 -14.40 16.27
CA ALA A 247 15.15 -14.39 16.69
C ALA A 247 15.91 -13.18 16.13
N LEU A 248 15.72 -12.85 14.85
CA LEU A 248 16.34 -11.69 14.21
C LEU A 248 15.92 -10.38 14.88
N LEU A 249 14.62 -10.17 15.03
CA LEU A 249 14.07 -8.93 15.60
C LEU A 249 14.48 -8.74 17.05
N ALA A 250 14.43 -9.82 17.85
CA ALA A 250 14.89 -9.81 19.23
C ALA A 250 16.38 -9.48 19.33
N GLY A 251 17.21 -10.06 18.46
CA GLY A 251 18.65 -9.80 18.37
C GLY A 251 18.98 -8.34 18.00
N TRP A 252 18.11 -7.68 17.24
CA TRP A 252 18.25 -6.25 16.89
C TRP A 252 17.55 -5.30 17.87
N GLY A 253 17.02 -5.81 18.98
CA GLY A 253 16.36 -4.98 20.00
C GLY A 253 14.96 -4.50 19.62
N LEU A 254 14.39 -4.98 18.52
CA LEU A 254 13.01 -4.70 18.12
C LEU A 254 12.06 -5.56 18.95
N ARG A 255 10.99 -4.94 19.47
CA ARG A 255 10.09 -5.61 20.44
C ARG A 255 8.63 -5.63 20.04
N ARG A 256 8.24 -4.91 18.99
CA ARG A 256 6.83 -4.81 18.57
C ARG A 256 6.66 -5.33 17.16
N ALA A 257 5.72 -6.26 17.00
CA ALA A 257 5.33 -6.79 15.72
C ALA A 257 3.81 -6.90 15.61
N ARG A 258 3.31 -6.94 14.37
CA ARG A 258 1.91 -7.27 14.05
C ARG A 258 1.90 -8.33 12.96
N LEU A 259 1.08 -9.37 13.15
CA LEU A 259 0.77 -10.35 12.12
C LEU A 259 -0.37 -9.83 11.26
N LEU A 260 -0.22 -9.93 9.96
CA LEU A 260 -1.20 -9.54 8.97
C LEU A 260 -1.64 -10.78 8.18
N PRO A 261 -2.70 -11.50 8.62
CA PRO A 261 -3.21 -12.65 7.91
C PRO A 261 -3.63 -12.28 6.48
N TYR A 262 -3.33 -13.17 5.54
CA TYR A 262 -3.71 -12.98 4.15
C TYR A 262 -5.22 -12.85 3.98
N HIS A 263 -5.64 -11.89 3.18
CA HIS A 263 -7.03 -11.68 2.78
C HIS A 263 -7.15 -11.42 1.27
N ARG A 264 -8.32 -11.67 0.70
CA ARG A 264 -8.59 -11.59 -0.74
C ARG A 264 -9.24 -10.28 -1.21
N LEU A 265 -9.35 -9.29 -0.35
CA LEU A 265 -10.03 -8.00 -0.63
C LEU A 265 -9.42 -7.23 -1.82
N GLY A 266 -8.13 -7.45 -2.10
CA GLY A 266 -7.44 -6.80 -3.21
C GLY A 266 -7.71 -7.41 -4.60
N ILE A 267 -8.25 -8.64 -4.69
CA ILE A 267 -8.36 -9.37 -5.97
C ILE A 267 -9.18 -8.60 -7.02
N GLY A 268 -10.35 -8.09 -6.65
CA GLY A 268 -11.21 -7.33 -7.55
C GLY A 268 -10.57 -6.03 -8.10
N LYS A 269 -9.56 -5.48 -7.40
CA LYS A 269 -8.84 -4.32 -7.89
C LYS A 269 -7.99 -4.64 -9.12
N TYR A 270 -7.43 -5.86 -9.20
CA TYR A 270 -6.69 -6.32 -10.38
C TYR A 270 -7.59 -6.37 -11.62
N GLU A 271 -8.80 -6.86 -11.49
CA GLU A 271 -9.78 -6.90 -12.59
C GLU A 271 -10.06 -5.50 -13.12
N THR A 272 -10.26 -4.50 -12.24
CA THR A 272 -10.48 -3.12 -12.67
C THR A 272 -9.29 -2.55 -13.45
N LEU A 273 -8.07 -3.00 -13.14
CA LEU A 273 -6.84 -2.67 -13.84
C LEU A 273 -6.59 -3.53 -15.08
N GLY A 274 -7.46 -4.53 -15.36
CA GLY A 274 -7.28 -5.50 -16.45
C GLY A 274 -6.05 -6.38 -16.27
N ARG A 275 -5.76 -6.75 -15.04
CA ARG A 275 -4.65 -7.61 -14.65
C ARG A 275 -5.18 -8.89 -14.04
N ALA A 276 -4.54 -10.01 -14.31
CA ALA A 276 -4.76 -11.24 -13.56
C ALA A 276 -4.14 -11.09 -12.15
N TYR A 277 -4.81 -11.67 -11.13
CA TYR A 277 -4.24 -11.75 -9.80
C TYR A 277 -3.06 -12.73 -9.79
N PRO A 278 -1.85 -12.30 -9.41
CA PRO A 278 -0.65 -13.13 -9.67
C PRO A 278 -0.36 -14.19 -8.59
N HIS A 279 -1.00 -14.12 -7.40
CA HIS A 279 -0.72 -15.06 -6.32
C HIS A 279 -1.41 -16.39 -6.55
N ARG A 280 -0.62 -17.44 -6.84
CA ARG A 280 -1.14 -18.77 -7.21
C ARG A 280 -1.84 -19.53 -6.07
N SER A 281 -1.56 -19.17 -4.82
CA SER A 281 -2.21 -19.77 -3.64
C SER A 281 -3.37 -18.90 -3.13
N GLY A 282 -3.90 -17.99 -3.95
CA GLY A 282 -4.92 -17.00 -3.58
C GLY A 282 -6.26 -17.58 -3.11
N ASP A 283 -6.53 -18.85 -3.41
CA ASP A 283 -7.76 -19.54 -2.95
C ASP A 283 -7.62 -20.18 -1.57
N ARG A 284 -6.40 -20.15 -0.98
CA ARG A 284 -6.14 -20.73 0.34
C ARG A 284 -6.13 -19.64 1.39
N ASP A 285 -6.94 -19.82 2.42
CA ASP A 285 -6.89 -18.99 3.62
C ASP A 285 -5.80 -19.51 4.56
N VAL A 286 -5.27 -18.63 5.41
CA VAL A 286 -4.36 -19.01 6.48
C VAL A 286 -5.20 -19.56 7.65
N PRO A 287 -4.95 -20.78 8.13
CA PRO A 287 -5.68 -21.33 9.26
C PRO A 287 -5.51 -20.46 10.51
N PRO A 288 -6.58 -20.07 11.22
CA PRO A 288 -6.46 -19.26 12.45
C PRO A 288 -5.55 -19.89 13.50
N ALA A 289 -5.56 -21.21 13.64
CA ALA A 289 -4.67 -21.93 14.56
C ALA A 289 -3.18 -21.72 14.24
N LEU A 290 -2.82 -21.60 12.95
CA LEU A 290 -1.46 -21.31 12.54
C LEU A 290 -1.06 -19.88 12.92
N VAL A 291 -1.96 -18.90 12.72
CA VAL A 291 -1.72 -17.50 13.11
C VAL A 291 -1.45 -17.39 14.61
N VAL A 292 -2.25 -18.08 15.44
CA VAL A 292 -2.06 -18.14 16.90
C VAL A 292 -0.69 -18.77 17.24
N ALA A 293 -0.37 -19.90 16.62
CA ALA A 293 0.92 -20.57 16.87
C ALA A 293 2.13 -19.73 16.43
N MET A 294 2.00 -18.94 15.35
CA MET A 294 3.05 -17.99 14.93
C MET A 294 3.16 -16.82 15.90
N GLN A 295 2.03 -16.31 16.42
CA GLN A 295 2.01 -15.29 17.44
C GLN A 295 2.74 -15.76 18.72
N ASP A 296 2.44 -16.97 19.19
CA ASP A 296 3.07 -17.56 20.37
C ASP A 296 4.58 -17.73 20.17
N ALA A 297 5.01 -18.14 18.98
CA ALA A 297 6.43 -18.28 18.65
C ALA A 297 7.18 -16.93 18.70
N LEU A 298 6.56 -15.86 18.21
CA LEU A 298 7.11 -14.50 18.27
C LEU A 298 7.13 -13.95 19.71
N ILE A 299 6.08 -14.20 20.49
CA ILE A 299 6.01 -13.81 21.92
C ILE A 299 7.10 -14.56 22.70
N SER A 300 7.31 -15.84 22.43
CA SER A 300 8.38 -16.65 23.05
C SER A 300 9.78 -16.13 22.73
N ALA A 301 9.95 -15.43 21.58
CA ALA A 301 11.19 -14.73 21.24
C ALA A 301 11.33 -13.35 21.93
N GLY A 302 10.36 -12.93 22.77
CA GLY A 302 10.41 -11.70 23.54
C GLY A 302 9.77 -10.48 22.84
N LEU A 303 8.90 -10.69 21.86
CA LEU A 303 8.14 -9.62 21.18
C LEU A 303 6.76 -9.44 21.79
N THR A 304 6.24 -8.23 21.71
CA THR A 304 4.80 -7.93 21.87
C THR A 304 4.17 -8.00 20.48
N VAL A 305 3.14 -8.83 20.30
CA VAL A 305 2.58 -9.14 18.99
C VAL A 305 1.07 -8.93 18.99
N THR A 306 0.57 -8.12 18.05
CA THR A 306 -0.85 -8.03 17.71
C THR A 306 -1.16 -8.86 16.45
N VAL A 307 -2.43 -9.17 16.26
CA VAL A 307 -2.95 -9.75 15.02
C VAL A 307 -3.97 -8.76 14.48
N ASP A 308 -3.67 -8.19 13.31
CA ASP A 308 -4.52 -7.20 12.66
C ASP A 308 -5.13 -7.84 11.40
N GLY A 309 -6.46 -7.80 11.28
CA GLY A 309 -7.15 -8.43 10.15
C GLY A 309 -8.66 -8.26 10.22
#